data_cc794edb93b816fde25c8e9e4ed92040
#
_entry.id   cc794edb93b816fde25c8e9e4ed92040
#
_cell.length_a   1.000
_cell.length_b   1.000
_cell.length_c   1.000
_cell.angle_alpha   90.00
_cell.angle_beta   90.00
_cell.angle_gamma   90.00
#
_symmetry.space_group_name_H-M   'P 1'
#
loop_
_entity.id
_entity.type
_entity.pdbx_description
1 polymer ?
#
loop_
_entity_poly.entity_id
_entity_poly.type
_entity_poly.pdbx_seq_one_letter_code
_entity_poly.pdbx_strand_id
1 'polypeptide(L)'
;VLIHRETCRLCESNRLQLVVKLKPIPPQENYVDSAQSAREIGTYPVDLYMCTDCGHVQQLDILDSETLWEGYTYFSGKAKGMIDHFNDFCSGVIREYQTPKNSLVIDVGSNDGSLLRPFKLDGYEVLGVDPAKEIAKKATSEGIETIPDIFTLNLAKVIKKKYGSASIVTAFNAYAHV
;
A
#
# COMPACT_ATOMS: atom_id res chain seq x y z
N VAL A 1 -13.54 5.30 10.44
CA VAL A 1 -14.82 5.79 9.89
C VAL A 1 -15.15 5.03 8.61
N LEU A 2 -16.42 4.60 8.44
CA LEU A 2 -16.93 3.98 7.21
C LEU A 2 -17.59 5.05 6.34
N ILE A 3 -17.20 5.13 5.07
CA ILE A 3 -17.78 6.06 4.09
C ILE A 3 -18.48 5.21 3.02
N HIS A 4 -19.76 5.48 2.76
CA HIS A 4 -20.49 4.87 1.64
C HIS A 4 -20.46 5.81 0.44
N ARG A 5 -19.96 5.34 -0.71
CA ARG A 5 -19.97 6.08 -1.97
C ARG A 5 -21.32 5.94 -2.66
N GLU A 6 -21.81 7.03 -3.23
CA GLU A 6 -23.04 7.06 -4.01
C GLU A 6 -22.78 7.07 -5.53
N THR A 7 -21.52 7.15 -5.95
CA THR A 7 -21.14 7.24 -7.36
C THR A 7 -20.02 6.26 -7.71
N CYS A 8 -19.97 5.89 -8.97
CA CYS A 8 -18.91 5.09 -9.55
C CYS A 8 -17.56 5.82 -9.44
N ARG A 9 -16.53 5.14 -8.92
CA ARG A 9 -15.18 5.74 -8.79
C ARG A 9 -14.47 5.96 -10.13
N LEU A 10 -14.97 5.34 -11.23
CA LEU A 10 -14.36 5.46 -12.54
C LEU A 10 -15.01 6.53 -13.41
N CYS A 11 -16.37 6.61 -13.45
CA CYS A 11 -17.10 7.51 -14.34
C CYS A 11 -18.07 8.45 -13.62
N GLU A 12 -18.07 8.45 -12.28
CA GLU A 12 -18.91 9.30 -11.41
C GLU A 12 -20.42 9.13 -11.55
N SER A 13 -20.90 8.18 -12.36
CA SER A 13 -22.31 7.84 -12.49
C SER A 13 -22.88 7.32 -11.17
N ASN A 14 -24.12 7.69 -10.88
CA ASN A 14 -24.90 7.17 -9.75
C ASN A 14 -25.71 5.90 -10.10
N ARG A 15 -25.58 5.39 -11.33
CA ARG A 15 -26.28 4.17 -11.77
C ARG A 15 -25.54 2.93 -11.32
N LEU A 16 -25.68 2.60 -10.05
CA LEU A 16 -25.01 1.49 -9.38
C LEU A 16 -26.01 0.38 -9.06
N GLN A 17 -25.69 -0.84 -9.43
CA GLN A 17 -26.51 -2.03 -9.17
C GLN A 17 -25.75 -3.00 -8.29
N LEU A 18 -26.36 -3.44 -7.19
CA LEU A 18 -25.83 -4.53 -6.38
C LEU A 18 -25.81 -5.83 -7.21
N VAL A 19 -24.63 -6.42 -7.37
CA VAL A 19 -24.45 -7.66 -8.15
C VAL A 19 -24.09 -8.86 -7.29
N VAL A 20 -23.36 -8.63 -6.18
CA VAL A 20 -23.05 -9.69 -5.21
C VAL A 20 -23.21 -9.15 -3.81
N LYS A 21 -24.10 -9.78 -3.05
CA LYS A 21 -24.23 -9.52 -1.61
C LYS A 21 -23.35 -10.47 -0.83
N LEU A 22 -22.46 -9.95 -0.01
CA LEU A 22 -21.53 -10.70 0.81
C LEU A 22 -21.84 -10.49 2.30
N LYS A 23 -21.39 -11.43 3.14
CA LYS A 23 -21.43 -11.19 4.58
C LYS A 23 -20.37 -10.17 4.96
N PRO A 24 -20.66 -9.23 5.88
CA PRO A 24 -19.66 -8.33 6.43
C PRO A 24 -18.47 -9.11 7.01
N ILE A 25 -17.27 -8.58 6.79
CA ILE A 25 -16.02 -9.17 7.26
C ILE A 25 -15.22 -8.16 8.09
N PRO A 26 -14.34 -8.60 9.00
CA PRO A 26 -13.39 -7.72 9.67
C PRO A 26 -12.35 -7.18 8.67
N PRO A 27 -11.61 -6.11 9.04
CA PRO A 27 -10.45 -5.69 8.26
C PRO A 27 -9.45 -6.84 8.11
N GLN A 28 -8.79 -6.90 6.95
CA GLN A 28 -7.78 -7.92 6.68
C GLN A 28 -6.55 -7.75 7.60
N GLU A 29 -5.80 -8.83 7.82
CA GLU A 29 -4.57 -8.87 8.62
C GLU A 29 -4.75 -8.42 10.09
N ASN A 30 -5.98 -8.32 10.58
CA ASN A 30 -6.28 -8.00 11.97
C ASN A 30 -6.41 -9.30 12.78
N TYR A 31 -5.26 -9.89 13.08
CA TYR A 31 -5.19 -11.12 13.86
C TYR A 31 -5.31 -10.85 15.36
N VAL A 32 -6.01 -11.72 16.07
CA VAL A 32 -6.23 -11.62 17.52
C VAL A 32 -5.91 -12.93 18.23
N ASP A 33 -5.50 -12.84 19.48
CA ASP A 33 -5.02 -13.97 20.26
C ASP A 33 -6.13 -14.86 20.83
N SER A 34 -7.40 -14.43 20.78
CA SER A 34 -8.50 -15.16 21.38
C SER A 34 -9.82 -15.05 20.62
N ALA A 35 -10.68 -16.05 20.77
CA ALA A 35 -12.05 -16.01 20.26
C ALA A 35 -12.91 -14.89 20.90
N GLN A 36 -12.59 -14.45 22.10
CA GLN A 36 -13.23 -13.32 22.77
C GLN A 36 -12.93 -12.03 22.02
N SER A 37 -11.66 -11.73 21.79
CA SER A 37 -11.19 -10.55 21.04
C SER A 37 -11.73 -10.56 19.60
N ALA A 38 -11.84 -11.73 18.96
CA ALA A 38 -12.42 -11.86 17.63
C ALA A 38 -13.89 -11.41 17.53
N ARG A 39 -14.66 -11.50 18.63
CA ARG A 39 -16.06 -11.05 18.67
C ARG A 39 -16.19 -9.53 18.83
N GLU A 40 -15.15 -8.88 19.28
CA GLU A 40 -15.09 -7.45 19.53
C GLU A 40 -14.61 -6.66 18.30
N ILE A 41 -14.05 -7.35 17.29
CA ILE A 41 -13.66 -6.73 16.03
C ILE A 41 -14.89 -6.33 15.22
N GLY A 42 -14.93 -5.09 14.79
CA GLY A 42 -15.94 -4.59 13.86
C GLY A 42 -15.93 -5.35 12.53
N THR A 43 -17.10 -5.58 11.97
CA THR A 43 -17.24 -6.12 10.61
C THR A 43 -17.84 -5.06 9.69
N TYR A 44 -17.41 -5.05 8.44
CA TYR A 44 -17.73 -4.01 7.47
C TYR A 44 -18.33 -4.60 6.19
N PRO A 45 -19.28 -3.90 5.55
CA PRO A 45 -19.87 -4.35 4.29
C PRO A 45 -18.80 -4.48 3.20
N VAL A 46 -18.91 -5.53 2.39
CA VAL A 46 -18.03 -5.80 1.25
C VAL A 46 -18.84 -6.16 0.00
N ASP A 47 -20.04 -5.67 -0.08
CA ASP A 47 -20.96 -5.89 -1.20
C ASP A 47 -20.35 -5.34 -2.50
N LEU A 48 -20.55 -6.07 -3.61
CA LEU A 48 -20.07 -5.66 -4.92
C LEU A 48 -21.19 -5.03 -5.74
N TYR A 49 -20.91 -3.87 -6.28
CA TYR A 49 -21.80 -3.11 -7.14
C TYR A 49 -21.19 -2.94 -8.52
N MET A 50 -22.02 -3.04 -9.54
CA MET A 50 -21.66 -2.75 -10.92
C MET A 50 -22.24 -1.40 -11.35
N CYS A 51 -21.40 -0.57 -11.93
CA CYS A 51 -21.89 0.63 -12.64
C CYS A 51 -22.50 0.22 -13.99
N THR A 52 -23.78 0.52 -14.21
CA THR A 52 -24.45 0.15 -15.45
C THR A 52 -24.05 1.03 -16.64
N ASP A 53 -23.36 2.15 -16.41
CA ASP A 53 -22.85 3.03 -17.46
C ASP A 53 -21.51 2.59 -18.03
N CYS A 54 -20.57 2.16 -17.19
CA CYS A 54 -19.23 1.83 -17.65
C CYS A 54 -18.81 0.38 -17.37
N GLY A 55 -19.67 -0.42 -16.72
CA GLY A 55 -19.40 -1.83 -16.40
C GLY A 55 -18.43 -2.05 -15.24
N HIS A 56 -17.91 -0.99 -14.60
CA HIS A 56 -16.96 -1.12 -13.49
C HIS A 56 -17.61 -1.76 -12.26
N VAL A 57 -16.98 -2.83 -11.74
CA VAL A 57 -17.42 -3.50 -10.50
C VAL A 57 -16.57 -3.01 -9.34
N GLN A 58 -17.21 -2.60 -8.24
CA GLN A 58 -16.57 -1.95 -7.11
C GLN A 58 -17.30 -2.21 -5.80
N GLN A 59 -16.59 -2.05 -4.68
CA GLN A 59 -17.19 -1.83 -3.37
C GLN A 59 -17.53 -0.34 -3.22
N LEU A 60 -18.63 -0.04 -2.54
CA LEU A 60 -19.02 1.34 -2.25
C LEU A 60 -18.66 1.74 -0.82
N ASP A 61 -18.49 0.77 0.07
CA ASP A 61 -18.14 0.99 1.46
C ASP A 61 -16.60 1.05 1.59
N ILE A 62 -16.11 2.19 2.07
CA ILE A 62 -14.67 2.49 2.19
C ILE A 62 -14.35 2.72 3.65
N LEU A 63 -13.43 1.94 4.18
CA LEU A 63 -12.83 2.20 5.48
C LEU A 63 -11.77 3.30 5.37
N ASP A 64 -11.70 4.16 6.38
CA ASP A 64 -10.56 5.06 6.49
C ASP A 64 -9.26 4.27 6.67
N SER A 65 -8.19 4.89 6.23
CA SER A 65 -6.88 4.28 6.23
C SER A 65 -6.33 3.97 7.62
N GLU A 66 -6.72 4.74 8.64
CA GLU A 66 -6.28 4.48 10.00
C GLU A 66 -6.86 3.15 10.48
N THR A 67 -8.16 2.90 10.27
CA THR A 67 -8.81 1.61 10.58
C THR A 67 -8.23 0.45 9.78
N LEU A 68 -7.87 0.67 8.50
CA LEU A 68 -7.32 -0.39 7.63
C LEU A 68 -5.90 -0.80 8.01
N TRP A 69 -5.06 0.16 8.40
CA TRP A 69 -3.63 -0.10 8.61
C TRP A 69 -3.22 -0.16 10.07
N GLU A 70 -4.15 0.17 11.00
CA GLU A 70 -3.94 -0.07 12.43
C GLU A 70 -3.87 -1.58 12.71
N GLY A 71 -2.76 -2.03 13.27
CA GLY A 71 -2.54 -3.46 13.54
C GLY A 71 -2.17 -4.31 12.33
N TYR A 72 -1.87 -3.71 11.19
CA TYR A 72 -1.39 -4.45 10.01
C TYR A 72 -0.08 -5.17 10.31
N THR A 73 -0.05 -6.49 10.10
CA THR A 73 1.02 -7.37 10.60
C THR A 73 1.80 -8.10 9.50
N TYR A 74 1.45 -7.88 8.24
CA TYR A 74 2.16 -8.52 7.13
C TYR A 74 3.52 -7.86 6.90
N PHE A 75 4.57 -8.69 6.84
CA PHE A 75 5.95 -8.29 6.51
C PHE A 75 6.40 -8.98 5.23
N SER A 76 6.73 -8.22 4.20
CA SER A 76 7.16 -8.73 2.90
C SER A 76 8.45 -9.55 2.99
N GLY A 77 9.36 -9.14 3.85
CA GLY A 77 10.65 -9.80 4.04
C GLY A 77 10.63 -11.14 4.78
N LYS A 78 9.46 -11.61 5.25
CA LYS A 78 9.36 -12.93 5.88
C LYS A 78 9.36 -14.10 4.88
N ALA A 79 9.02 -13.85 3.62
CA ALA A 79 8.95 -14.88 2.60
C ALA A 79 10.21 -14.87 1.72
N LYS A 80 11.01 -15.97 1.77
CA LYS A 80 12.24 -16.07 0.97
C LYS A 80 12.01 -15.83 -0.51
N GLY A 81 10.96 -16.42 -1.09
CA GLY A 81 10.64 -16.25 -2.51
C GLY A 81 10.33 -14.79 -2.88
N MET A 82 9.78 -13.99 -1.94
CA MET A 82 9.54 -12.56 -2.15
C MET A 82 10.86 -11.78 -2.16
N ILE A 83 11.77 -12.12 -1.26
CA ILE A 83 13.10 -11.49 -1.22
C ILE A 83 13.87 -11.80 -2.51
N ASP A 84 13.89 -13.05 -2.97
CA ASP A 84 14.53 -13.44 -4.21
C ASP A 84 13.93 -12.67 -5.40
N HIS A 85 12.60 -12.58 -5.47
CA HIS A 85 11.90 -11.82 -6.49
C HIS A 85 12.25 -10.32 -6.47
N PHE A 86 12.33 -9.69 -5.30
CA PHE A 86 12.73 -8.28 -5.17
C PHE A 86 14.17 -8.04 -5.63
N ASN A 87 15.09 -8.95 -5.33
CA ASN A 87 16.47 -8.87 -5.80
C ASN A 87 16.54 -8.94 -7.34
N ASP A 88 15.81 -9.88 -7.94
CA ASP A 88 15.76 -10.04 -9.40
C ASP A 88 15.11 -8.82 -10.06
N PHE A 89 13.99 -8.33 -9.51
CA PHE A 89 13.31 -7.13 -9.98
C PHE A 89 14.23 -5.90 -9.97
N CYS A 90 14.87 -5.62 -8.83
CA CYS A 90 15.79 -4.50 -8.70
C CYS A 90 16.95 -4.59 -9.68
N SER A 91 17.56 -5.77 -9.80
CA SER A 91 18.64 -6.02 -10.75
C SER A 91 18.20 -5.81 -12.20
N GLY A 92 16.96 -6.21 -12.53
CA GLY A 92 16.34 -5.96 -13.82
C GLY A 92 16.16 -4.47 -14.11
N VAL A 93 15.56 -3.74 -13.17
CA VAL A 93 15.31 -2.29 -13.29
C VAL A 93 16.62 -1.52 -13.46
N ILE A 94 17.62 -1.82 -12.62
CA ILE A 94 18.93 -1.15 -12.68
C ILE A 94 19.60 -1.38 -14.03
N ARG A 95 19.57 -2.61 -14.53
CA ARG A 95 20.16 -2.97 -15.84
C ARG A 95 19.44 -2.31 -17.01
N GLU A 96 18.12 -2.24 -16.96
CA GLU A 96 17.28 -1.72 -18.05
C GLU A 96 17.37 -0.20 -18.15
N TYR A 97 17.22 0.51 -17.03
CA TYR A 97 17.13 1.97 -17.02
C TYR A 97 18.46 2.68 -16.79
N GLN A 98 19.51 1.96 -16.35
CA GLN A 98 20.85 2.48 -16.13
C GLN A 98 20.89 3.82 -15.37
N THR A 99 20.00 3.96 -14.40
CA THR A 99 19.87 5.16 -13.58
C THR A 99 21.17 5.42 -12.81
N PRO A 100 21.68 6.67 -12.75
CA PRO A 100 22.90 6.98 -12.04
C PRO A 100 22.86 6.57 -10.57
N LYS A 101 24.00 6.12 -10.02
CA LYS A 101 24.14 5.88 -8.59
C LYS A 101 23.89 7.16 -7.79
N ASN A 102 23.52 7.03 -6.54
CA ASN A 102 23.06 8.12 -5.66
C ASN A 102 21.73 8.77 -6.13
N SER A 103 21.07 8.25 -7.16
CA SER A 103 19.73 8.70 -7.50
C SER A 103 18.73 8.21 -6.45
N LEU A 104 17.68 9.00 -6.22
CA LEU A 104 16.62 8.67 -5.28
C LEU A 104 15.64 7.66 -5.87
N VAL A 105 15.39 6.59 -5.13
CA VAL A 105 14.34 5.58 -5.37
C VAL A 105 13.30 5.70 -4.27
N ILE A 106 12.03 5.84 -4.64
CA ILE A 106 10.90 5.88 -3.70
C ILE A 106 10.03 4.65 -3.93
N ASP A 107 9.65 3.98 -2.84
CA ASP A 107 8.67 2.89 -2.87
C ASP A 107 7.41 3.29 -2.10
N VAL A 108 6.25 3.22 -2.76
CA VAL A 108 4.94 3.54 -2.20
C VAL A 108 4.26 2.25 -1.74
N GLY A 109 3.89 2.17 -0.46
CA GLY A 109 3.50 0.92 0.19
C GLY A 109 4.72 0.05 0.44
N SER A 110 5.80 0.66 0.94
CA SER A 110 7.13 0.03 1.04
C SER A 110 7.24 -1.09 2.06
N ASN A 111 6.23 -1.25 2.91
CA ASN A 111 6.21 -2.24 3.97
C ASN A 111 7.50 -2.18 4.82
N ASP A 112 8.17 -3.29 5.06
CA ASP A 112 9.43 -3.37 5.84
C ASP A 112 10.69 -2.95 5.04
N GLY A 113 10.53 -2.35 3.88
CA GLY A 113 11.62 -1.88 3.02
C GLY A 113 12.37 -2.98 2.27
N SER A 114 11.83 -4.19 2.22
CA SER A 114 12.50 -5.33 1.58
C SER A 114 12.78 -5.10 0.10
N LEU A 115 11.89 -4.39 -0.63
CA LEU A 115 12.12 -3.99 -2.03
C LEU A 115 13.23 -2.94 -2.16
N LEU A 116 13.34 -2.03 -1.20
CA LEU A 116 14.32 -0.94 -1.25
C LEU A 116 15.73 -1.38 -0.84
N ARG A 117 15.88 -2.48 -0.08
CA ARG A 117 17.19 -2.97 0.38
C ARG A 117 18.17 -3.25 -0.77
N PRO A 118 17.81 -3.98 -1.85
CA PRO A 118 18.71 -4.21 -2.98
C PRO A 118 19.15 -2.91 -3.66
N PHE A 119 18.24 -1.94 -3.85
CA PHE A 119 18.60 -0.63 -4.40
C PHE A 119 19.63 0.08 -3.52
N LYS A 120 19.42 0.08 -2.20
CA LYS A 120 20.36 0.68 -1.25
C LYS A 120 21.72 0.03 -1.28
N LEU A 121 21.77 -1.32 -1.31
CA LEU A 121 23.02 -2.08 -1.40
C LEU A 121 23.77 -1.79 -2.70
N ASP A 122 23.05 -1.49 -3.77
CA ASP A 122 23.62 -1.13 -5.07
C ASP A 122 23.97 0.37 -5.20
N GLY A 123 23.87 1.14 -4.11
CA GLY A 123 24.35 2.52 -4.02
C GLY A 123 23.33 3.58 -4.45
N TYR A 124 22.03 3.29 -4.33
CA TYR A 124 20.96 4.28 -4.50
C TYR A 124 20.54 4.88 -3.16
N GLU A 125 20.10 6.11 -3.18
CA GLU A 125 19.33 6.72 -2.10
C GLU A 125 17.92 6.12 -2.10
N VAL A 126 17.40 5.73 -0.93
CA VAL A 126 16.09 5.06 -0.86
C VAL A 126 15.18 5.71 0.16
N LEU A 127 13.90 5.80 -0.16
CA LEU A 127 12.87 6.30 0.74
C LEU A 127 11.60 5.46 0.60
N GLY A 128 11.14 4.90 1.72
CA GLY A 128 9.85 4.24 1.80
C GLY A 128 8.73 5.20 2.20
N VAL A 129 7.50 4.90 1.78
CA VAL A 129 6.28 5.50 2.31
C VAL A 129 5.30 4.38 2.59
N ASP A 130 4.87 4.22 3.85
CA ASP A 130 3.94 3.16 4.24
C ASP A 130 3.03 3.62 5.38
N PRO A 131 1.70 3.48 5.27
CA PRO A 131 0.77 3.93 6.31
C PRO A 131 0.80 3.09 7.59
N ALA A 132 1.31 1.85 7.54
CA ALA A 132 1.43 0.98 8.71
C ALA A 132 2.58 1.45 9.62
N LYS A 133 2.25 2.28 10.61
CA LYS A 133 3.21 3.01 11.46
C LYS A 133 4.28 2.14 12.10
N GLU A 134 3.91 0.98 12.65
CA GLU A 134 4.86 0.08 13.30
C GLU A 134 5.81 -0.60 12.30
N ILE A 135 5.31 -0.90 11.10
CA ILE A 135 6.12 -1.48 10.02
C ILE A 135 7.11 -0.44 9.48
N ALA A 136 6.64 0.79 9.23
CA ALA A 136 7.49 1.90 8.78
C ALA A 136 8.59 2.23 9.81
N LYS A 137 8.25 2.23 11.11
CA LYS A 137 9.20 2.40 12.20
C LYS A 137 10.25 1.29 12.22
N LYS A 138 9.82 0.04 12.03
CA LYS A 138 10.74 -1.10 11.94
C LYS A 138 11.66 -0.97 10.73
N ALA A 139 11.14 -0.67 9.54
CA ALA A 139 11.94 -0.45 8.34
C ALA A 139 13.02 0.62 8.57
N THR A 140 12.63 1.75 9.18
CA THR A 140 13.55 2.84 9.53
C THR A 140 14.62 2.38 10.52
N SER A 141 14.24 1.63 11.56
CA SER A 141 15.22 1.10 12.54
C SER A 141 16.21 0.09 11.93
N GLU A 142 15.83 -0.56 10.85
CA GLU A 142 16.66 -1.48 10.08
C GLU A 142 17.38 -0.79 8.90
N GLY A 143 17.37 0.54 8.87
CA GLY A 143 18.14 1.36 7.95
C GLY A 143 17.47 1.71 6.63
N ILE A 144 16.17 1.48 6.47
CA ILE A 144 15.38 1.97 5.33
C ILE A 144 14.47 3.11 5.81
N GLU A 145 14.89 4.35 5.64
CA GLU A 145 14.06 5.51 6.00
C GLU A 145 12.67 5.37 5.36
N THR A 146 11.63 5.37 6.21
CA THR A 146 10.24 5.17 5.77
C THR A 146 9.33 6.17 6.46
N ILE A 147 8.58 6.92 5.68
CA ILE A 147 7.60 7.91 6.16
C ILE A 147 6.31 7.14 6.51
N PRO A 148 5.82 7.22 7.77
CA PRO A 148 4.62 6.51 8.21
C PRO A 148 3.36 7.29 7.83
N ASP A 149 3.05 7.37 6.53
CA ASP A 149 1.91 8.14 6.02
C ASP A 149 1.40 7.53 4.69
N ILE A 150 0.22 7.99 4.26
CA ILE A 150 -0.34 7.66 2.96
C ILE A 150 0.31 8.55 1.90
N PHE A 151 0.69 7.95 0.78
CA PHE A 151 1.27 8.69 -0.34
C PHE A 151 0.21 9.54 -1.03
N THR A 152 0.23 10.84 -0.77
CA THR A 152 -0.66 11.84 -1.35
C THR A 152 0.10 12.85 -2.19
N LEU A 153 -0.60 13.63 -3.01
CA LEU A 153 0.01 14.74 -3.75
C LEU A 153 0.73 15.74 -2.82
N ASN A 154 0.18 16.00 -1.64
CA ASN A 154 0.80 16.91 -0.67
C ASN A 154 2.08 16.30 -0.11
N LEU A 155 2.08 15.03 0.28
CA LEU A 155 3.27 14.33 0.75
C LEU A 155 4.34 14.28 -0.36
N ALA A 156 3.96 13.99 -1.60
CA ALA A 156 4.89 13.98 -2.73
C ALA A 156 5.60 15.33 -2.93
N LYS A 157 4.88 16.45 -2.74
CA LYS A 157 5.48 17.81 -2.77
C LYS A 157 6.46 18.04 -1.63
N VAL A 158 6.15 17.57 -0.44
CA VAL A 158 7.04 17.64 0.74
C VAL A 158 8.30 16.81 0.51
N ILE A 159 8.13 15.58 0.05
CA ILE A 159 9.26 14.68 -0.29
C ILE A 159 10.15 15.33 -1.34
N LYS A 160 9.57 15.81 -2.45
CA LYS A 160 10.33 16.47 -3.50
C LYS A 160 11.13 17.70 -3.00
N LYS A 161 10.55 18.46 -2.07
CA LYS A 161 11.24 19.61 -1.47
C LYS A 161 12.41 19.20 -0.57
N LYS A 162 12.26 18.09 0.18
CA LYS A 162 13.28 17.63 1.14
C LYS A 162 14.38 16.79 0.50
N TYR A 163 14.03 15.88 -0.40
CA TYR A 163 14.91 14.84 -0.93
C TYR A 163 15.24 15.04 -2.43
N GLY A 164 14.57 15.97 -3.10
CA GLY A 164 14.72 16.15 -4.55
C GLY A 164 13.75 15.30 -5.38
N SER A 165 14.03 15.18 -6.66
CA SER A 165 13.22 14.35 -7.57
C SER A 165 13.70 12.93 -7.56
N ALA A 166 12.77 11.98 -7.42
CA ALA A 166 13.07 10.57 -7.58
C ALA A 166 13.33 10.23 -9.05
N SER A 167 14.30 9.37 -9.29
CA SER A 167 14.58 8.79 -10.61
C SER A 167 13.79 7.50 -10.85
N ILE A 168 13.43 6.79 -9.76
CA ILE A 168 12.61 5.59 -9.79
C ILE A 168 11.54 5.73 -8.72
N VAL A 169 10.30 5.40 -9.08
CA VAL A 169 9.18 5.26 -8.14
C VAL A 169 8.56 3.91 -8.36
N THR A 170 8.46 3.13 -7.30
CA THR A 170 7.80 1.82 -7.29
C THR A 170 6.52 1.86 -6.44
N ALA A 171 5.58 0.96 -6.75
CA ALA A 171 4.35 0.77 -5.98
C ALA A 171 3.96 -0.71 -6.07
N PHE A 172 4.74 -1.57 -5.42
CA PHE A 172 4.62 -3.01 -5.55
C PHE A 172 3.46 -3.56 -4.72
N ASN A 173 2.45 -4.11 -5.39
CA ASN A 173 1.18 -4.55 -4.76
C ASN A 173 0.47 -3.46 -3.93
N ALA A 174 0.75 -2.18 -4.17
CA ALA A 174 0.15 -1.06 -3.47
C ALA A 174 -0.82 -0.27 -4.37
N TYR A 175 -0.46 -0.03 -5.62
CA TYR A 175 -1.22 0.82 -6.55
C TYR A 175 -2.66 0.34 -6.79
N ALA A 176 -2.93 -0.96 -6.69
CA ALA A 176 -4.28 -1.51 -6.83
C ALA A 176 -5.23 -1.13 -5.67
N HIS A 177 -4.71 -0.55 -4.60
CA HIS A 177 -5.44 -0.22 -3.38
C HIS A 177 -5.62 1.30 -3.14
N VAL A 178 -5.25 2.14 -4.13
CA VAL A 178 -5.33 3.60 -4.05
C VAL A 178 -6.39 4.18 -4.98
#